data_7ef13da9c23f8b61ce790b2282117187
#
_entry.id   7ef13da9c23f8b61ce790b2282117187
#
_cell.length_a   1.000
_cell.length_b   1.000
_cell.length_c   1.000
_cell.angle_alpha   90.00
_cell.angle_beta   90.00
_cell.angle_gamma   90.00
#
_symmetry.space_group_name_H-M   'P 1'
#
loop_
_entity.id
_entity.type
_entity.pdbx_description
1 polymer ?
#
loop_
_entity_poly.entity_id
_entity_poly.type
_entity_poly.pdbx_seq_one_letter_code
_entity_poly.pdbx_strand_id
1 'polypeptide(L)'
;LEPTVDPMIARINEIGLKTLKECMQTVYEDGPKRDQRLWIGDLYLESMANTYSLENHALTRRCLYLLAALADEDGWLHATVYELPKPEPQINQHTMDYSLLYGVTLLEYLKATGDRQTAEELWPVVVRQIEFARTYLKDDIYDMEKQPQWWLVFDWKDDLNRHAPIQGLMTFAIDKSYELATMLGREDEVKEWPDVVKAMRKASRKNFYDKASGVVVSGPDRQVSYLSQVWMILSETLSAKEGERALSAVLDDPTTCYPGSPYAYHYVIEAMIQCGMNDRAKELLKSYWGGMVEKGADTFWEVYDPNDDFKSPYGFFPVNSYCHAWSCTPVYFINKYKDIFQK
;
A
#
# COMPACT_ATOMS: atom_id res chain seq x y z
N LEU A 1 15.85 24.60 23.99
CA LEU A 1 14.56 24.77 23.33
C LEU A 1 14.26 23.41 22.68
N GLU A 2 13.24 22.71 23.16
CA GLU A 2 12.74 21.53 22.46
C GLU A 2 12.27 21.98 21.06
N PRO A 3 12.57 21.20 20.00
CA PRO A 3 12.08 21.53 18.68
C PRO A 3 10.55 21.56 18.73
N THR A 4 9.97 22.71 18.42
CA THR A 4 8.52 22.83 18.31
C THR A 4 8.10 22.13 17.03
N VAL A 5 7.28 21.09 17.14
CA VAL A 5 6.71 20.38 15.97
C VAL A 5 5.99 21.41 15.09
N ASP A 6 6.19 21.34 13.79
CA ASP A 6 5.46 22.19 12.83
C ASP A 6 3.94 22.09 13.09
N PRO A 7 3.23 23.21 13.31
CA PRO A 7 1.80 23.20 13.65
C PRO A 7 0.93 22.47 12.63
N MET A 8 1.28 22.53 11.33
CA MET A 8 0.56 21.80 10.29
C MET A 8 0.78 20.30 10.41
N ILE A 9 2.02 19.85 10.66
CA ILE A 9 2.33 18.44 10.90
C ILE A 9 1.59 17.91 12.15
N ALA A 10 1.55 18.69 13.22
CA ALA A 10 0.78 18.35 14.43
C ALA A 10 -0.72 18.21 14.13
N ARG A 11 -1.29 19.14 13.36
CA ARG A 11 -2.70 19.11 12.97
C ARG A 11 -3.01 17.92 12.04
N ILE A 12 -2.14 17.63 11.09
CA ILE A 12 -2.27 16.44 10.21
C ILE A 12 -2.28 15.15 11.05
N ASN A 13 -1.39 15.05 12.05
CA ASN A 13 -1.35 13.88 12.94
C ASN A 13 -2.67 13.75 13.76
N GLU A 14 -3.18 14.83 14.29
CA GLU A 14 -4.45 14.87 15.04
C GLU A 14 -5.63 14.37 14.18
N ILE A 15 -5.77 14.91 12.97
CA ILE A 15 -6.84 14.54 12.04
C ILE A 15 -6.68 13.09 11.57
N GLY A 16 -5.45 12.66 11.29
CA GLY A 16 -5.15 11.27 10.92
C GLY A 16 -5.53 10.29 12.04
N LEU A 17 -5.21 10.60 13.30
CA LEU A 17 -5.61 9.81 14.47
C LEU A 17 -7.14 9.76 14.62
N LYS A 18 -7.84 10.89 14.41
CA LYS A 18 -9.29 10.90 14.42
C LYS A 18 -9.86 10.02 13.31
N THR A 19 -9.36 10.17 12.08
CA THR A 19 -9.77 9.33 10.93
C THR A 19 -9.61 7.85 11.23
N LEU A 20 -8.45 7.44 11.74
CA LEU A 20 -8.19 6.06 12.13
C LEU A 20 -9.19 5.57 13.19
N LYS A 21 -9.43 6.35 14.25
CA LYS A 21 -10.36 5.99 15.34
C LYS A 21 -11.79 5.80 14.85
N GLU A 22 -12.27 6.67 13.97
CA GLU A 22 -13.62 6.57 13.41
C GLU A 22 -13.81 5.32 12.53
N CYS A 23 -12.73 4.82 11.93
CA CYS A 23 -12.74 3.62 11.09
C CYS A 23 -12.42 2.34 11.87
N MET A 24 -11.89 2.43 13.09
CA MET A 24 -11.63 1.28 13.98
C MET A 24 -12.91 0.87 14.72
N GLN A 25 -13.70 0.04 14.09
CA GLN A 25 -14.94 -0.52 14.65
C GLN A 25 -14.69 -1.94 15.20
N THR A 26 -15.56 -2.89 14.91
CA THR A 26 -15.33 -4.31 15.20
C THR A 26 -14.29 -4.95 14.25
N VAL A 27 -14.07 -4.32 13.11
CA VAL A 27 -12.95 -4.49 12.19
C VAL A 27 -12.39 -3.11 11.84
N TYR A 28 -11.32 -3.07 11.06
CA TYR A 28 -10.98 -1.86 10.36
C TYR A 28 -11.94 -1.69 9.18
N GLU A 29 -12.76 -0.64 9.20
CA GLU A 29 -13.61 -0.28 8.09
C GLU A 29 -12.89 0.74 7.20
N ASP A 30 -13.03 0.61 5.90
CA ASP A 30 -12.52 1.60 4.94
C ASP A 30 -13.10 3.00 5.19
N GLY A 31 -14.37 3.07 5.63
CA GLY A 31 -15.02 4.28 6.06
C GLY A 31 -16.36 4.05 6.74
N PRO A 32 -16.69 4.78 7.83
CA PRO A 32 -17.91 4.60 8.60
C PRO A 32 -19.18 5.06 7.87
N LYS A 33 -19.03 5.90 6.83
CA LYS A 33 -20.14 6.30 5.95
C LYS A 33 -20.43 5.21 4.90
N ARG A 34 -19.40 4.75 4.27
CA ARG A 34 -19.34 3.67 3.27
C ARG A 34 -17.86 3.32 2.98
N ASP A 35 -17.49 2.10 2.56
CA ASP A 35 -18.44 0.98 2.36
C ASP A 35 -18.80 0.24 3.65
N GLN A 36 -18.18 0.57 4.78
CA GLN A 36 -18.32 -0.09 6.09
C GLN A 36 -17.84 -1.54 6.03
N ARG A 37 -16.72 -1.76 5.35
CA ARG A 37 -16.15 -3.08 5.10
C ARG A 37 -14.66 -3.14 5.41
N LEU A 38 -14.20 -4.34 5.71
CA LEU A 38 -12.78 -4.62 5.80
C LEU A 38 -12.19 -4.89 4.41
N TRP A 39 -11.30 -4.02 3.95
CA TRP A 39 -10.51 -4.19 2.73
C TRP A 39 -9.06 -4.51 3.06
N ILE A 40 -8.42 -5.45 2.32
CA ILE A 40 -7.05 -5.88 2.62
C ILE A 40 -6.03 -4.74 2.47
N GLY A 41 -6.15 -3.94 1.41
CA GLY A 41 -5.21 -2.84 1.17
C GLY A 41 -5.31 -1.73 2.21
N ASP A 42 -6.54 -1.42 2.64
CA ASP A 42 -6.82 -0.46 3.72
C ASP A 42 -6.25 -0.99 5.04
N LEU A 43 -6.52 -2.25 5.38
CA LEU A 43 -6.00 -2.92 6.58
C LEU A 43 -4.47 -2.76 6.71
N TYR A 44 -3.73 -2.89 5.61
CA TYR A 44 -2.27 -2.74 5.65
C TYR A 44 -1.88 -1.35 6.18
N LEU A 45 -2.46 -0.29 5.62
CA LEU A 45 -2.16 1.08 6.01
C LEU A 45 -2.67 1.44 7.40
N GLU A 46 -3.89 1.02 7.72
CA GLU A 46 -4.50 1.24 9.04
C GLU A 46 -3.72 0.55 10.16
N SER A 47 -3.32 -0.70 9.94
CA SER A 47 -2.54 -1.47 10.92
C SER A 47 -1.18 -0.83 11.19
N MET A 48 -0.54 -0.26 10.17
CA MET A 48 0.71 0.49 10.33
C MET A 48 0.49 1.77 11.13
N ALA A 49 -0.54 2.56 10.81
CA ALA A 49 -0.88 3.76 11.57
C ALA A 49 -1.23 3.43 13.02
N ASN A 50 -2.01 2.35 13.24
CA ASN A 50 -2.37 1.87 14.58
C ASN A 50 -1.15 1.40 15.38
N THR A 51 -0.19 0.70 14.75
CA THR A 51 1.02 0.21 15.41
C THR A 51 1.86 1.33 16.02
N TYR A 52 1.92 2.50 15.35
CA TYR A 52 2.69 3.64 15.83
C TYR A 52 1.86 4.69 16.57
N SER A 53 0.63 4.34 17.00
CA SER A 53 -0.26 5.28 17.70
C SER A 53 -1.10 4.64 18.80
N LEU A 54 -2.14 3.90 18.44
CA LEU A 54 -3.12 3.35 19.38
C LEU A 54 -2.76 1.97 19.92
N GLU A 55 -1.92 1.23 19.21
CA GLU A 55 -1.41 -0.10 19.56
C GLU A 55 -2.50 -1.15 19.83
N ASN A 56 -3.67 -0.99 19.19
CA ASN A 56 -4.75 -1.99 19.29
C ASN A 56 -4.50 -3.17 18.36
N HIS A 57 -3.47 -3.93 18.65
CA HIS A 57 -3.07 -5.10 17.84
C HIS A 57 -4.11 -6.24 17.83
N ALA A 58 -5.00 -6.29 18.83
CA ALA A 58 -6.08 -7.27 18.86
C ALA A 58 -7.06 -7.07 17.67
N LEU A 59 -7.30 -5.82 17.26
CA LEU A 59 -8.12 -5.53 16.09
C LEU A 59 -7.45 -5.99 14.80
N THR A 60 -6.15 -5.72 14.63
CA THR A 60 -5.37 -6.20 13.47
C THR A 60 -5.41 -7.72 13.36
N ARG A 61 -5.19 -8.42 14.48
CA ARG A 61 -5.27 -9.88 14.53
C ARG A 61 -6.65 -10.39 14.12
N ARG A 62 -7.72 -9.79 14.65
CA ARG A 62 -9.10 -10.12 14.28
C ARG A 62 -9.34 -10.01 12.79
N CYS A 63 -8.90 -8.91 12.18
CA CYS A 63 -9.07 -8.67 10.74
C CYS A 63 -8.31 -9.70 9.89
N LEU A 64 -7.07 -10.03 10.27
CA LEU A 64 -6.27 -11.06 9.58
C LEU A 64 -6.95 -12.42 9.60
N TYR A 65 -7.47 -12.87 10.78
CA TYR A 65 -8.21 -14.13 10.87
C TYR A 65 -9.53 -14.10 10.10
N LEU A 66 -10.26 -12.98 10.13
CA LEU A 66 -11.54 -12.86 9.42
C LEU A 66 -11.36 -13.01 7.92
N LEU A 67 -10.37 -12.32 7.34
CA LEU A 67 -10.05 -12.47 5.92
C LEU A 67 -9.66 -13.91 5.57
N ALA A 68 -8.82 -14.54 6.37
CA ALA A 68 -8.39 -15.91 6.15
C ALA A 68 -9.55 -16.92 6.27
N ALA A 69 -10.45 -16.72 7.24
CA ALA A 69 -11.61 -17.59 7.46
C ALA A 69 -12.67 -17.49 6.36
N LEU A 70 -12.67 -16.39 5.61
CA LEU A 70 -13.61 -16.11 4.52
C LEU A 70 -12.95 -16.25 3.13
N ALA A 71 -11.77 -16.86 3.04
CA ALA A 71 -11.18 -17.23 1.75
C ALA A 71 -12.12 -18.16 0.97
N ASP A 72 -11.98 -18.18 -0.34
CA ASP A 72 -12.73 -19.12 -1.17
C ASP A 72 -12.26 -20.58 -1.01
N GLU A 73 -12.92 -21.51 -1.70
CA GLU A 73 -12.63 -22.96 -1.60
C GLU A 73 -11.19 -23.28 -2.04
N ASP A 74 -10.61 -22.49 -2.94
CA ASP A 74 -9.22 -22.63 -3.40
C ASP A 74 -8.21 -21.96 -2.45
N GLY A 75 -8.69 -21.26 -1.44
CA GLY A 75 -7.89 -20.54 -0.44
C GLY A 75 -7.44 -19.15 -0.90
N TRP A 76 -8.06 -18.58 -1.92
CA TRP A 76 -7.77 -17.22 -2.35
C TRP A 76 -8.56 -16.21 -1.55
N LEU A 77 -7.90 -15.14 -1.15
CA LEU A 77 -8.53 -14.09 -0.37
C LEU A 77 -9.41 -13.22 -1.24
N HIS A 78 -10.61 -12.93 -0.76
CA HIS A 78 -11.42 -11.85 -1.31
C HIS A 78 -10.80 -10.50 -0.91
N ALA A 79 -10.88 -9.52 -1.80
CA ALA A 79 -10.33 -8.18 -1.55
C ALA A 79 -10.97 -7.51 -0.34
N THR A 80 -12.23 -7.83 -0.06
CA THR A 80 -13.03 -7.24 1.00
C THR A 80 -14.05 -8.24 1.56
N VAL A 81 -14.35 -8.05 2.84
CA VAL A 81 -15.35 -8.85 3.57
C VAL A 81 -16.29 -7.92 4.35
N TYR A 82 -17.54 -8.31 4.43
CA TYR A 82 -18.52 -7.73 5.33
C TYR A 82 -18.43 -8.41 6.69
N GLU A 83 -18.63 -7.68 7.76
CA GLU A 83 -18.80 -8.28 9.09
C GLU A 83 -20.28 -8.36 9.48
N LEU A 84 -21.07 -7.36 9.11
CA LEU A 84 -22.48 -7.25 9.48
C LEU A 84 -23.37 -7.36 8.23
N PRO A 85 -24.59 -7.94 8.36
CA PRO A 85 -25.20 -8.53 9.57
C PRO A 85 -24.58 -9.85 9.99
N LYS A 86 -23.75 -10.46 9.16
CA LYS A 86 -22.94 -11.66 9.44
C LYS A 86 -21.65 -11.60 8.62
N PRO A 87 -20.57 -12.24 9.08
CA PRO A 87 -19.34 -12.31 8.31
C PRO A 87 -19.56 -13.03 6.97
N GLU A 88 -19.27 -12.33 5.88
CA GLU A 88 -19.32 -12.89 4.53
C GLU A 88 -18.38 -12.16 3.58
N PRO A 89 -17.80 -12.85 2.58
CA PRO A 89 -16.96 -12.21 1.58
C PRO A 89 -17.81 -11.50 0.53
N GLN A 90 -17.24 -10.51 -0.13
CA GLN A 90 -17.79 -10.04 -1.40
C GLN A 90 -17.35 -10.99 -2.51
N ILE A 91 -18.25 -11.87 -2.90
CA ILE A 91 -17.99 -12.92 -3.89
C ILE A 91 -17.55 -12.29 -5.23
N ASN A 92 -16.57 -12.93 -5.87
CA ASN A 92 -15.95 -12.49 -7.14
C ASN A 92 -15.22 -11.14 -7.07
N GLN A 93 -14.86 -10.68 -5.88
CA GLN A 93 -14.06 -9.48 -5.68
C GLN A 93 -12.64 -9.89 -5.25
N HIS A 94 -11.82 -10.27 -6.22
CA HIS A 94 -10.41 -10.57 -6.01
C HIS A 94 -9.55 -9.48 -6.64
N THR A 95 -8.53 -9.04 -5.91
CA THR A 95 -7.53 -8.09 -6.40
C THR A 95 -6.14 -8.62 -6.07
N MET A 96 -5.29 -8.73 -7.08
CA MET A 96 -3.97 -9.34 -6.91
C MET A 96 -3.08 -8.53 -5.96
N ASP A 97 -3.08 -7.21 -6.12
CA ASP A 97 -2.31 -6.29 -5.29
C ASP A 97 -2.70 -6.37 -3.81
N TYR A 98 -3.99 -6.44 -3.49
CA TYR A 98 -4.47 -6.58 -2.12
C TYR A 98 -4.12 -7.96 -1.53
N SER A 99 -4.34 -9.04 -2.28
CA SER A 99 -3.96 -10.39 -1.83
C SER A 99 -2.48 -10.48 -1.44
N LEU A 100 -1.61 -9.85 -2.22
CA LEU A 100 -0.17 -9.80 -1.96
C LEU A 100 0.18 -9.01 -0.69
N LEU A 101 -0.57 -7.95 -0.37
CA LEU A 101 -0.36 -7.14 0.84
C LEU A 101 -0.75 -7.87 2.13
N TYR A 102 -1.55 -8.93 2.07
CA TYR A 102 -1.91 -9.72 3.25
C TYR A 102 -0.68 -10.27 3.99
N GLY A 103 0.26 -10.88 3.25
CA GLY A 103 1.50 -11.41 3.82
C GLY A 103 2.38 -10.31 4.42
N VAL A 104 2.42 -9.15 3.77
CA VAL A 104 3.16 -7.98 4.28
C VAL A 104 2.53 -7.46 5.59
N THR A 105 1.19 -7.41 5.65
CA THR A 105 0.47 -7.03 6.87
C THR A 105 0.75 -7.98 8.02
N LEU A 106 0.78 -9.29 7.77
CA LEU A 106 1.09 -10.30 8.78
C LEU A 106 2.54 -10.18 9.27
N LEU A 107 3.48 -9.89 8.38
CA LEU A 107 4.89 -9.62 8.74
C LEU A 107 4.99 -8.42 9.69
N GLU A 108 4.37 -7.29 9.34
CA GLU A 108 4.42 -6.08 10.17
C GLU A 108 3.69 -6.29 11.51
N TYR A 109 2.60 -7.05 11.53
CA TYR A 109 1.93 -7.49 12.76
C TYR A 109 2.87 -8.31 13.66
N LEU A 110 3.56 -9.31 13.10
CA LEU A 110 4.52 -10.13 13.84
C LEU A 110 5.68 -9.29 14.40
N LYS A 111 6.22 -8.37 13.61
CA LYS A 111 7.27 -7.45 14.07
C LYS A 111 6.82 -6.56 15.23
N ALA A 112 5.59 -6.06 15.17
CA ALA A 112 5.02 -5.17 16.17
C ALA A 112 4.71 -5.87 17.50
N THR A 113 4.26 -7.13 17.44
CA THR A 113 3.68 -7.83 18.59
C THR A 113 4.52 -8.98 19.13
N GLY A 114 5.35 -9.60 18.28
CA GLY A 114 6.00 -10.87 18.59
C GLY A 114 5.02 -12.07 18.64
N ASP A 115 3.76 -11.90 18.22
CA ASP A 115 2.73 -12.95 18.23
C ASP A 115 3.01 -14.02 17.15
N ARG A 116 3.96 -14.87 17.47
CA ARG A 116 4.40 -15.96 16.62
C ARG A 116 3.27 -16.97 16.33
N GLN A 117 2.41 -17.24 17.31
CA GLN A 117 1.32 -18.20 17.15
C GLN A 117 0.38 -17.77 16.01
N THR A 118 -0.10 -16.54 16.04
CA THR A 118 -0.94 -15.98 14.95
C THR A 118 -0.24 -16.06 13.59
N ALA A 119 1.04 -15.71 13.54
CA ALA A 119 1.80 -15.75 12.29
C ALA A 119 1.98 -17.17 11.76
N GLU A 120 2.21 -18.17 12.62
CA GLU A 120 2.32 -19.59 12.24
C GLU A 120 0.98 -20.16 11.74
N GLU A 121 -0.13 -19.81 12.41
CA GLU A 121 -1.47 -20.25 12.00
C GLU A 121 -1.90 -19.68 10.65
N LEU A 122 -1.51 -18.43 10.35
CA LEU A 122 -1.87 -17.73 9.10
C LEU A 122 -0.83 -17.88 7.98
N TRP A 123 0.33 -18.45 8.27
CA TRP A 123 1.39 -18.69 7.27
C TRP A 123 0.93 -19.42 6.01
N PRO A 124 0.13 -20.52 6.11
CA PRO A 124 -0.36 -21.21 4.91
C PRO A 124 -1.19 -20.33 3.98
N VAL A 125 -1.89 -19.35 4.53
CA VAL A 125 -2.66 -18.37 3.73
C VAL A 125 -1.72 -17.50 2.92
N VAL A 126 -0.63 -17.01 3.52
CA VAL A 126 0.39 -16.22 2.82
C VAL A 126 1.01 -17.01 1.67
N VAL A 127 1.46 -18.25 1.95
CA VAL A 127 2.03 -19.14 0.93
C VAL A 127 1.05 -19.31 -0.23
N ARG A 128 -0.22 -19.53 0.08
CA ARG A 128 -1.25 -19.72 -0.96
C ARG A 128 -1.41 -18.50 -1.87
N GLN A 129 -1.40 -17.27 -1.31
CA GLN A 129 -1.50 -16.06 -2.13
C GLN A 129 -0.26 -15.87 -3.02
N ILE A 130 0.93 -16.11 -2.49
CA ILE A 130 2.18 -15.98 -3.26
C ILE A 130 2.23 -17.03 -4.39
N GLU A 131 1.93 -18.30 -4.09
CA GLU A 131 1.96 -19.35 -5.11
C GLU A 131 0.92 -19.12 -6.21
N PHE A 132 -0.26 -18.63 -5.85
CA PHE A 132 -1.25 -18.22 -6.84
C PHE A 132 -0.74 -17.06 -7.71
N ALA A 133 -0.19 -16.00 -7.10
CA ALA A 133 0.35 -14.86 -7.83
C ALA A 133 1.48 -15.28 -8.78
N ARG A 134 2.36 -16.20 -8.36
CA ARG A 134 3.44 -16.72 -9.21
C ARG A 134 2.94 -17.40 -10.49
N THR A 135 1.73 -17.93 -10.49
CA THR A 135 1.14 -18.50 -11.72
C THR A 135 0.93 -17.44 -12.81
N TYR A 136 0.96 -16.15 -12.47
CA TYR A 136 0.87 -15.04 -13.43
C TYR A 136 2.22 -14.61 -14.00
N LEU A 137 3.33 -15.26 -13.60
CA LEU A 137 4.64 -14.96 -14.17
C LEU A 137 4.85 -15.69 -15.49
N LYS A 138 5.35 -14.95 -16.48
CA LYS A 138 5.86 -15.44 -17.74
C LYS A 138 7.21 -14.78 -18.01
N ASP A 139 8.26 -15.57 -18.11
CA ASP A 139 9.64 -15.05 -18.24
C ASP A 139 10.01 -14.04 -17.14
N ASP A 140 9.61 -14.33 -15.89
CA ASP A 140 9.81 -13.50 -14.68
C ASP A 140 9.09 -12.14 -14.72
N ILE A 141 8.16 -11.93 -15.63
CA ILE A 141 7.32 -10.74 -15.74
C ILE A 141 5.85 -11.12 -15.53
N TYR A 142 5.11 -10.25 -14.84
CA TYR A 142 3.67 -10.42 -14.66
C TYR A 142 2.96 -10.38 -16.02
N ASP A 143 2.23 -11.43 -16.33
CA ASP A 143 1.50 -11.58 -17.58
C ASP A 143 0.13 -10.88 -17.50
N MET A 144 0.08 -9.66 -18.04
CA MET A 144 -1.15 -8.87 -18.09
C MET A 144 -2.24 -9.46 -19.00
N GLU A 145 -1.89 -10.45 -19.84
CA GLU A 145 -2.83 -11.10 -20.77
C GLU A 145 -3.42 -12.38 -20.18
N LYS A 146 -2.89 -12.88 -19.07
CA LYS A 146 -3.37 -14.12 -18.45
C LYS A 146 -4.82 -13.97 -17.97
N GLN A 147 -5.65 -14.95 -18.32
CA GLN A 147 -7.06 -15.02 -17.91
C GLN A 147 -7.27 -16.14 -16.86
N PRO A 148 -8.20 -15.94 -15.88
CA PRO A 148 -8.90 -14.69 -15.61
C PRO A 148 -7.95 -13.64 -15.06
N GLN A 149 -8.08 -12.41 -15.51
CA GLN A 149 -7.38 -11.29 -14.89
C GLN A 149 -8.12 -10.86 -13.63
N TRP A 150 -7.38 -10.75 -12.54
CA TRP A 150 -7.89 -10.12 -11.34
C TRP A 150 -7.71 -8.60 -11.46
N TRP A 151 -8.67 -7.87 -10.92
CA TRP A 151 -8.57 -6.43 -10.85
C TRP A 151 -7.34 -6.00 -10.04
N LEU A 152 -6.78 -4.85 -10.38
CA LEU A 152 -5.64 -4.22 -9.71
C LEU A 152 -6.07 -2.83 -9.27
N VAL A 153 -6.04 -2.59 -7.97
CA VAL A 153 -6.46 -1.29 -7.40
C VAL A 153 -5.38 -0.24 -7.64
N PHE A 154 -4.26 -0.34 -6.97
CA PHE A 154 -3.16 0.61 -6.90
C PHE A 154 -3.54 2.05 -6.60
N ASP A 155 -4.61 2.56 -7.21
CA ASP A 155 -5.02 3.96 -7.11
C ASP A 155 -6.37 4.22 -7.80
N TRP A 156 -7.06 5.28 -7.37
CA TRP A 156 -8.17 5.90 -8.08
C TRP A 156 -7.65 6.79 -9.23
N LYS A 157 -6.98 6.18 -10.20
CA LYS A 157 -6.39 6.83 -11.36
C LYS A 157 -6.63 5.97 -12.60
N ASP A 158 -7.63 6.33 -13.39
CA ASP A 158 -8.12 5.51 -14.51
C ASP A 158 -7.07 5.31 -15.60
N ASP A 159 -6.28 6.34 -15.87
CA ASP A 159 -5.23 6.34 -16.89
C ASP A 159 -3.90 5.71 -16.44
N LEU A 160 -3.81 5.19 -15.20
CA LEU A 160 -2.61 4.54 -14.71
C LEU A 160 -2.38 3.20 -15.42
N ASN A 161 -1.23 3.04 -16.07
CA ASN A 161 -0.76 1.73 -16.51
C ASN A 161 -0.18 0.95 -15.32
N ARG A 162 -0.78 -0.19 -15.02
CA ARG A 162 -0.49 -0.99 -13.81
C ARG A 162 0.55 -2.08 -13.99
N HIS A 163 1.15 -2.24 -15.18
CA HIS A 163 2.08 -3.35 -15.45
C HIS A 163 3.36 -3.26 -14.61
N ALA A 164 4.08 -2.14 -14.66
CA ALA A 164 5.27 -1.97 -13.82
C ALA A 164 4.93 -1.92 -12.32
N PRO A 165 3.85 -1.25 -11.86
CA PRO A 165 3.41 -1.31 -10.48
C PRO A 165 3.15 -2.73 -9.96
N ILE A 166 2.39 -3.57 -10.65
CA ILE A 166 2.12 -4.93 -10.18
C ILE A 166 3.37 -5.81 -10.18
N GLN A 167 4.24 -5.65 -11.16
CA GLN A 167 5.51 -6.35 -11.19
C GLN A 167 6.37 -5.99 -9.96
N GLY A 168 6.46 -4.72 -9.62
CA GLY A 168 7.20 -4.24 -8.45
C GLY A 168 6.57 -4.69 -7.13
N LEU A 169 5.25 -4.53 -6.97
CA LEU A 169 4.54 -4.96 -5.77
C LEU A 169 4.68 -6.48 -5.54
N MET A 170 4.53 -7.29 -6.58
CA MET A 170 4.67 -8.73 -6.47
C MET A 170 6.09 -9.12 -6.04
N THR A 171 7.11 -8.49 -6.62
CA THR A 171 8.51 -8.69 -6.20
C THR A 171 8.70 -8.33 -4.73
N PHE A 172 8.19 -7.18 -4.30
CA PHE A 172 8.21 -6.72 -2.91
C PHE A 172 7.50 -7.70 -1.97
N ALA A 173 6.28 -8.14 -2.34
CA ALA A 173 5.48 -9.02 -1.49
C ALA A 173 6.12 -10.41 -1.31
N ILE A 174 6.72 -10.98 -2.36
CA ILE A 174 7.45 -12.25 -2.26
C ILE A 174 8.66 -12.09 -1.34
N ASP A 175 9.43 -11.01 -1.49
CA ASP A 175 10.61 -10.72 -0.66
C ASP A 175 10.21 -10.55 0.82
N LYS A 176 9.16 -9.77 1.11
CA LYS A 176 8.62 -9.60 2.47
C LYS A 176 8.02 -10.88 3.05
N SER A 177 7.39 -11.70 2.23
CA SER A 177 6.89 -13.00 2.68
C SER A 177 8.02 -13.99 2.97
N TYR A 178 9.15 -13.88 2.27
CA TYR A 178 10.36 -14.64 2.61
C TYR A 178 10.98 -14.15 3.93
N GLU A 179 10.98 -12.85 4.19
CA GLU A 179 11.36 -12.30 5.50
C GLU A 179 10.49 -12.89 6.63
N LEU A 180 9.17 -13.00 6.41
CA LEU A 180 8.25 -13.66 7.34
C LEU A 180 8.61 -15.14 7.53
N ALA A 181 8.88 -15.87 6.44
CA ALA A 181 9.34 -17.26 6.51
C ALA A 181 10.58 -17.41 7.40
N THR A 182 11.57 -16.53 7.22
CA THR A 182 12.80 -16.49 8.00
C THR A 182 12.51 -16.25 9.49
N MET A 183 11.64 -15.30 9.83
CA MET A 183 11.24 -15.06 11.21
C MET A 183 10.53 -16.26 11.85
N LEU A 184 9.84 -17.07 11.03
CA LEU A 184 9.15 -18.27 11.47
C LEU A 184 10.02 -19.55 11.43
N GLY A 185 11.22 -19.50 10.84
CA GLY A 185 12.07 -20.67 10.63
C GLY A 185 11.47 -21.65 9.61
N ARG A 186 10.82 -21.13 8.58
CA ARG A 186 10.13 -21.90 7.53
C ARG A 186 10.71 -21.65 6.12
N GLU A 187 11.95 -21.19 6.03
CA GLU A 187 12.62 -20.87 4.75
C GLU A 187 12.68 -22.09 3.83
N ASP A 188 12.81 -23.30 4.39
CA ASP A 188 12.88 -24.52 3.62
C ASP A 188 11.59 -24.82 2.83
N GLU A 189 10.44 -24.33 3.30
CA GLU A 189 9.14 -24.50 2.63
C GLU A 189 9.06 -23.65 1.34
N VAL A 190 9.83 -22.59 1.25
CA VAL A 190 9.77 -21.56 0.18
C VAL A 190 11.17 -21.18 -0.31
N LYS A 191 12.09 -22.11 -0.30
CA LYS A 191 13.53 -21.92 -0.57
C LYS A 191 13.84 -21.29 -1.94
N GLU A 192 12.95 -21.42 -2.91
CA GLU A 192 13.10 -20.86 -4.25
C GLU A 192 12.69 -19.38 -4.34
N TRP A 193 11.98 -18.82 -3.36
CA TRP A 193 11.50 -17.43 -3.45
C TRP A 193 12.60 -16.38 -3.60
N PRO A 194 13.76 -16.48 -2.94
CA PRO A 194 14.87 -15.55 -3.18
C PRO A 194 15.36 -15.53 -4.63
N ASP A 195 15.43 -16.71 -5.27
CA ASP A 195 15.83 -16.79 -6.67
C ASP A 195 14.75 -16.21 -7.60
N VAL A 196 13.47 -16.43 -7.30
CA VAL A 196 12.33 -15.79 -8.00
C VAL A 196 12.43 -14.28 -7.90
N VAL A 197 12.63 -13.72 -6.71
CA VAL A 197 12.78 -12.26 -6.49
C VAL A 197 13.95 -11.71 -7.30
N LYS A 198 15.09 -12.38 -7.27
CA LYS A 198 16.28 -11.98 -8.05
C LYS A 198 16.03 -12.00 -9.55
N ALA A 199 15.34 -13.03 -10.06
CA ALA A 199 14.98 -13.15 -11.47
C ALA A 199 14.00 -12.03 -11.87
N MET A 200 12.97 -11.79 -11.06
CA MET A 200 12.00 -10.71 -11.27
C MET A 200 12.65 -9.33 -11.26
N ARG A 201 13.54 -9.02 -10.31
CA ARG A 201 14.31 -7.75 -10.29
C ARG A 201 15.12 -7.57 -11.58
N LYS A 202 15.79 -8.62 -12.04
CA LYS A 202 16.55 -8.59 -13.31
C LYS A 202 15.67 -8.37 -14.53
N ALA A 203 14.55 -9.11 -14.62
CA ALA A 203 13.58 -8.97 -15.70
C ALA A 203 12.93 -7.58 -15.70
N SER A 204 12.58 -7.05 -14.53
CA SER A 204 12.02 -5.71 -14.36
C SER A 204 12.95 -4.61 -14.87
N ARG A 205 14.24 -4.69 -14.51
CA ARG A 205 15.24 -3.73 -15.03
C ARG A 205 15.38 -3.79 -16.55
N LYS A 206 15.29 -4.98 -17.13
CA LYS A 206 15.39 -5.15 -18.58
C LYS A 206 14.17 -4.60 -19.33
N ASN A 207 12.98 -4.78 -18.77
CA ASN A 207 11.73 -4.49 -19.48
C ASN A 207 11.16 -3.09 -19.18
N PHE A 208 11.39 -2.55 -17.97
CA PHE A 208 10.75 -1.32 -17.50
C PHE A 208 11.73 -0.17 -17.26
N TYR A 209 12.99 -0.43 -16.92
CA TYR A 209 13.93 0.67 -16.61
C TYR A 209 14.58 1.22 -17.87
N ASP A 210 14.28 2.46 -18.19
CA ASP A 210 14.93 3.21 -19.28
C ASP A 210 16.23 3.85 -18.76
N LYS A 211 17.35 3.25 -19.15
CA LYS A 211 18.68 3.72 -18.72
C LYS A 211 19.04 5.13 -19.23
N ALA A 212 18.47 5.54 -20.37
CA ALA A 212 18.79 6.83 -20.96
C ALA A 212 18.15 7.98 -20.16
N SER A 213 16.87 7.85 -19.85
CA SER A 213 16.15 8.83 -19.03
C SER A 213 16.33 8.61 -17.53
N GLY A 214 16.60 7.38 -17.10
CA GLY A 214 16.74 7.00 -15.70
C GLY A 214 15.42 6.83 -14.96
N VAL A 215 14.32 6.64 -15.70
CA VAL A 215 12.99 6.40 -15.14
C VAL A 215 12.45 5.02 -15.51
N VAL A 216 11.43 4.57 -14.77
CA VAL A 216 10.67 3.37 -15.08
C VAL A 216 9.50 3.74 -15.99
N VAL A 217 9.27 2.92 -17.01
CA VAL A 217 8.17 3.05 -17.95
C VAL A 217 7.27 1.83 -17.88
N SER A 218 5.98 2.01 -18.11
CA SER A 218 4.97 0.96 -17.97
C SER A 218 4.10 0.85 -19.21
N GLY A 219 3.81 -0.39 -19.61
CA GLY A 219 2.94 -0.70 -20.74
C GLY A 219 3.53 -0.39 -22.11
N PRO A 220 2.76 -0.70 -23.19
CA PRO A 220 3.20 -0.51 -24.56
C PRO A 220 3.43 0.97 -24.92
N ASP A 221 2.66 1.87 -24.31
CA ASP A 221 2.79 3.33 -24.52
C ASP A 221 3.93 3.95 -23.69
N ARG A 222 4.68 3.12 -22.96
CA ARG A 222 5.82 3.55 -22.13
C ARG A 222 5.45 4.68 -21.16
N GLN A 223 4.29 4.59 -20.53
CA GLN A 223 3.84 5.59 -19.57
C GLN A 223 4.85 5.78 -18.44
N VAL A 224 5.13 7.02 -18.10
CA VAL A 224 5.88 7.40 -16.91
C VAL A 224 4.87 7.79 -15.83
N SER A 225 4.90 7.09 -14.70
CA SER A 225 4.03 7.38 -13.55
C SER A 225 4.82 7.37 -12.25
N TYR A 226 4.29 8.02 -11.22
CA TYR A 226 4.85 7.96 -9.88
C TYR A 226 4.90 6.51 -9.38
N LEU A 227 3.79 5.78 -9.52
CA LEU A 227 3.67 4.41 -8.99
C LEU A 227 4.58 3.41 -9.69
N SER A 228 4.94 3.63 -10.94
CA SER A 228 5.95 2.80 -11.62
C SER A 228 7.32 2.96 -10.96
N GLN A 229 7.73 4.19 -10.60
CA GLN A 229 8.97 4.43 -9.87
C GLN A 229 8.91 3.82 -8.48
N VAL A 230 7.84 4.13 -7.75
CA VAL A 230 7.61 3.74 -6.36
C VAL A 230 7.77 2.23 -6.16
N TRP A 231 7.05 1.42 -6.91
CA TRP A 231 7.08 -0.02 -6.70
C TRP A 231 8.41 -0.66 -7.13
N MET A 232 9.12 -0.07 -8.09
CA MET A 232 10.47 -0.51 -8.43
C MET A 232 11.52 -0.12 -7.38
N ILE A 233 11.25 0.93 -6.60
CA ILE A 233 12.08 1.32 -5.45
C ILE A 233 11.78 0.40 -4.27
N LEU A 234 10.52 0.27 -3.88
CA LEU A 234 10.12 -0.53 -2.71
C LEU A 234 10.49 -2.01 -2.86
N SER A 235 10.48 -2.53 -4.09
CA SER A 235 10.97 -3.88 -4.40
C SER A 235 12.49 -4.01 -4.49
N GLU A 236 13.25 -2.92 -4.24
CA GLU A 236 14.70 -2.87 -4.40
C GLU A 236 15.20 -3.24 -5.82
N THR A 237 14.33 -3.11 -6.82
CA THR A 237 14.71 -3.24 -8.23
C THR A 237 15.61 -2.08 -8.66
N LEU A 238 15.36 -0.88 -8.14
CA LEU A 238 16.25 0.28 -8.24
C LEU A 238 17.02 0.47 -6.94
N SER A 239 18.28 0.85 -7.03
CA SER A 239 19.05 1.32 -5.88
C SER A 239 18.49 2.66 -5.37
N ALA A 240 18.81 3.05 -4.12
CA ALA A 240 18.36 4.32 -3.55
C ALA A 240 18.72 5.53 -4.44
N LYS A 241 19.94 5.54 -5.01
CA LYS A 241 20.40 6.61 -5.91
C LYS A 241 19.63 6.65 -7.26
N GLU A 242 19.35 5.48 -7.83
CA GLU A 242 18.52 5.40 -9.05
C GLU A 242 17.07 5.81 -8.74
N GLY A 243 16.56 5.40 -7.59
CA GLY A 243 15.22 5.76 -7.10
C GLY A 243 15.07 7.25 -6.85
N GLU A 244 16.04 7.89 -6.19
CA GLU A 244 16.07 9.34 -5.99
C GLU A 244 16.01 10.09 -7.33
N ARG A 245 16.82 9.65 -8.29
CA ARG A 245 16.81 10.23 -9.66
C ARG A 245 15.47 10.07 -10.34
N ALA A 246 14.92 8.86 -10.30
CA ALA A 246 13.64 8.53 -10.94
C ALA A 246 12.46 9.29 -10.31
N LEU A 247 12.40 9.35 -8.96
CA LEU A 247 11.38 10.11 -8.25
C LEU A 247 11.50 11.61 -8.50
N SER A 248 12.72 12.16 -8.48
CA SER A 248 12.92 13.59 -8.79
C SER A 248 12.42 13.93 -10.19
N ALA A 249 12.71 13.09 -11.19
CA ALA A 249 12.26 13.31 -12.56
C ALA A 249 10.73 13.37 -12.68
N VAL A 250 10.00 12.46 -11.99
CA VAL A 250 8.53 12.44 -12.05
C VAL A 250 7.87 13.52 -11.21
N LEU A 251 8.47 13.88 -10.07
CA LEU A 251 7.96 14.93 -9.19
C LEU A 251 8.12 16.33 -9.80
N ASP A 252 9.14 16.52 -10.63
CA ASP A 252 9.46 17.81 -11.26
C ASP A 252 8.79 17.97 -12.64
N ASP A 253 8.14 16.91 -13.17
CA ASP A 253 7.43 16.93 -14.46
C ASP A 253 5.91 16.85 -14.28
N PRO A 254 5.17 17.95 -14.48
CA PRO A 254 3.71 17.96 -14.29
C PRO A 254 2.94 17.12 -15.33
N THR A 255 3.61 16.62 -16.37
CA THR A 255 2.97 15.77 -17.39
C THR A 255 2.97 14.29 -17.04
N THR A 256 3.69 13.89 -15.99
CA THR A 256 3.71 12.50 -15.52
C THR A 256 2.39 12.12 -14.87
N CYS A 257 2.04 10.82 -14.94
CA CYS A 257 0.86 10.31 -14.28
C CYS A 257 1.09 10.30 -12.75
N TYR A 258 0.49 11.30 -12.06
CA TYR A 258 0.56 11.47 -10.61
C TYR A 258 -0.58 10.71 -9.92
N PRO A 259 -0.45 10.41 -8.59
CA PRO A 259 -1.46 9.68 -7.84
C PRO A 259 -2.81 10.42 -7.73
N GLY A 260 -3.91 9.64 -7.72
CA GLY A 260 -5.27 10.14 -7.57
C GLY A 260 -5.84 10.01 -6.14
N SER A 261 -5.13 9.34 -5.24
CA SER A 261 -5.62 9.07 -3.87
C SER A 261 -4.53 9.18 -2.80
N PRO A 262 -4.91 9.45 -1.55
CA PRO A 262 -4.00 9.38 -0.40
C PRO A 262 -3.37 7.99 -0.22
N TYR A 263 -4.10 6.93 -0.59
CA TYR A 263 -3.58 5.56 -0.60
C TYR A 263 -2.29 5.44 -1.40
N ALA A 264 -2.29 5.92 -2.62
CA ALA A 264 -1.12 5.87 -3.49
C ALA A 264 0.01 6.81 -3.01
N TYR A 265 -0.33 7.98 -2.48
CA TYR A 265 0.66 8.91 -1.90
C TYR A 265 1.39 8.34 -0.68
N HIS A 266 0.79 7.41 0.07
CA HIS A 266 1.51 6.68 1.12
C HIS A 266 2.79 6.03 0.55
N TYR A 267 2.66 5.25 -0.50
CA TYR A 267 3.79 4.54 -1.10
C TYR A 267 4.82 5.49 -1.74
N VAL A 268 4.38 6.66 -2.24
CA VAL A 268 5.31 7.69 -2.73
C VAL A 268 6.20 8.18 -1.59
N ILE A 269 5.62 8.52 -0.44
CA ILE A 269 6.38 8.99 0.72
C ILE A 269 7.32 7.90 1.24
N GLU A 270 6.86 6.65 1.35
CA GLU A 270 7.69 5.52 1.77
C GLU A 270 8.90 5.34 0.83
N ALA A 271 8.68 5.39 -0.49
CA ALA A 271 9.76 5.30 -1.48
C ALA A 271 10.74 6.48 -1.39
N MET A 272 10.24 7.70 -1.14
CA MET A 272 11.09 8.87 -0.93
C MET A 272 12.01 8.69 0.29
N ILE A 273 11.47 8.21 1.41
CA ILE A 273 12.23 7.94 2.63
C ILE A 273 13.28 6.85 2.37
N GLN A 274 12.91 5.77 1.68
CA GLN A 274 13.85 4.71 1.30
C GLN A 274 15.01 5.23 0.43
N CYS A 275 14.77 6.25 -0.38
CA CYS A 275 15.79 6.91 -1.19
C CYS A 275 16.56 8.03 -0.46
N GLY A 276 16.24 8.33 0.80
CA GLY A 276 16.88 9.40 1.58
C GLY A 276 16.37 10.82 1.24
N MET A 277 15.26 10.94 0.50
CA MET A 277 14.63 12.22 0.11
C MET A 277 13.77 12.81 1.24
N ASN A 278 14.30 12.84 2.47
CA ASN A 278 13.54 13.11 3.69
C ASN A 278 12.83 14.48 3.69
N ASP A 279 13.52 15.53 3.25
CA ASP A 279 12.94 16.88 3.22
C ASP A 279 11.78 16.95 2.21
N ARG A 280 11.95 16.37 1.02
CA ARG A 280 10.89 16.32 0.02
C ARG A 280 9.71 15.45 0.47
N ALA A 281 9.95 14.35 1.20
CA ALA A 281 8.91 13.51 1.80
C ALA A 281 8.07 14.30 2.82
N LYS A 282 8.75 15.09 3.69
CA LYS A 282 8.08 15.97 4.66
C LYS A 282 7.25 17.06 3.96
N GLU A 283 7.81 17.73 2.97
CA GLU A 283 7.11 18.75 2.17
C GLU A 283 5.89 18.16 1.45
N LEU A 284 6.01 16.99 0.83
CA LEU A 284 4.90 16.31 0.15
C LEU A 284 3.79 15.93 1.13
N LEU A 285 4.11 15.34 2.27
CA LEU A 285 3.12 15.00 3.31
C LEU A 285 2.40 16.27 3.77
N LYS A 286 3.17 17.32 4.07
CA LYS A 286 2.63 18.59 4.56
C LYS A 286 1.75 19.27 3.52
N SER A 287 2.15 19.32 2.24
CA SER A 287 1.38 19.96 1.18
C SER A 287 0.11 19.19 0.82
N TYR A 288 0.21 17.87 0.69
CA TYR A 288 -0.93 17.05 0.24
C TYR A 288 -2.00 16.92 1.32
N TRP A 289 -1.65 16.40 2.52
CA TRP A 289 -2.62 16.28 3.62
C TRP A 289 -2.96 17.64 4.23
N GLY A 290 -2.02 18.57 4.29
CA GLY A 290 -2.27 19.95 4.70
C GLY A 290 -3.27 20.65 3.78
N GLY A 291 -3.26 20.38 2.49
CA GLY A 291 -4.27 20.89 1.57
C GLY A 291 -5.70 20.45 1.91
N MET A 292 -5.90 19.21 2.37
CA MET A 292 -7.21 18.79 2.91
C MET A 292 -7.56 19.55 4.21
N VAL A 293 -6.58 19.77 5.10
CA VAL A 293 -6.77 20.54 6.35
C VAL A 293 -7.20 21.97 6.04
N GLU A 294 -6.55 22.64 5.09
CA GLU A 294 -6.87 24.01 4.68
C GLU A 294 -8.26 24.12 4.04
N LYS A 295 -8.74 23.04 3.41
CA LYS A 295 -10.10 22.94 2.88
C LYS A 295 -11.13 22.53 3.94
N GLY A 296 -10.74 22.43 5.20
CA GLY A 296 -11.64 22.20 6.34
C GLY A 296 -11.84 20.73 6.71
N ALA A 297 -10.95 19.81 6.28
CA ALA A 297 -11.02 18.43 6.69
C ALA A 297 -10.89 18.28 8.21
N ASP A 298 -11.85 17.60 8.82
CA ASP A 298 -11.83 17.17 10.22
C ASP A 298 -11.62 15.65 10.36
N THR A 299 -11.70 14.96 9.24
CA THR A 299 -11.23 13.60 8.95
C THR A 299 -10.67 13.57 7.53
N PHE A 300 -9.74 12.67 7.21
CA PHE A 300 -9.16 12.60 5.87
C PHE A 300 -10.03 11.83 4.89
N TRP A 301 -9.92 12.23 3.63
CA TRP A 301 -10.82 11.88 2.54
C TRP A 301 -10.32 10.68 1.73
N GLU A 302 -11.25 9.98 1.11
CA GLU A 302 -10.97 8.86 0.19
C GLU A 302 -10.15 9.29 -1.04
N VAL A 303 -10.51 10.44 -1.59
CA VAL A 303 -9.90 11.02 -2.79
C VAL A 303 -9.63 12.49 -2.53
N TYR A 304 -8.48 12.96 -2.97
CA TYR A 304 -8.14 14.37 -2.94
C TYR A 304 -7.29 14.74 -4.15
N ASP A 305 -7.76 15.71 -4.92
CA ASP A 305 -6.97 16.37 -5.98
C ASP A 305 -6.85 17.86 -5.59
N PRO A 306 -5.63 18.39 -5.43
CA PRO A 306 -5.43 19.82 -5.10
C PRO A 306 -6.07 20.78 -6.13
N ASN A 307 -6.26 20.33 -7.37
CA ASN A 307 -6.75 21.13 -8.50
C ASN A 307 -8.23 20.92 -8.82
N ASP A 308 -8.90 19.93 -8.18
CA ASP A 308 -10.29 19.59 -8.46
C ASP A 308 -11.04 19.21 -7.20
N ASP A 309 -11.81 20.15 -6.65
CA ASP A 309 -12.61 19.95 -5.44
C ASP A 309 -13.77 18.96 -5.62
N PHE A 310 -14.12 18.64 -6.85
CA PHE A 310 -15.22 17.73 -7.19
C PHE A 310 -14.72 16.38 -7.72
N LYS A 311 -13.43 16.12 -7.61
CA LYS A 311 -12.85 14.85 -8.03
C LYS A 311 -13.56 13.67 -7.40
N SER A 312 -14.02 12.72 -8.22
CA SER A 312 -14.67 11.50 -7.78
C SER A 312 -14.38 10.35 -8.74
N PRO A 313 -13.92 9.19 -8.25
CA PRO A 313 -13.78 7.99 -9.08
C PRO A 313 -15.15 7.40 -9.47
N TYR A 314 -16.23 7.89 -8.87
CA TYR A 314 -17.61 7.42 -9.09
C TYR A 314 -18.40 8.29 -10.09
N GLY A 315 -17.78 9.36 -10.62
CA GLY A 315 -18.47 10.32 -11.47
C GLY A 315 -19.52 11.21 -10.76
N PHE A 316 -19.65 11.07 -9.43
CA PHE A 316 -20.58 11.83 -8.59
C PHE A 316 -19.98 12.07 -7.21
N PHE A 317 -19.39 13.25 -7.00
CA PHE A 317 -18.57 13.54 -5.83
C PHE A 317 -19.25 13.34 -4.46
N PRO A 318 -20.60 13.53 -4.28
CA PRO A 318 -21.24 13.29 -2.98
C PRO A 318 -21.16 11.83 -2.50
N VAL A 319 -20.81 10.88 -3.40
CA VAL A 319 -20.56 9.49 -3.04
C VAL A 319 -19.23 9.30 -2.34
N ASN A 320 -18.25 10.18 -2.55
CA ASN A 320 -16.94 10.09 -1.91
C ASN A 320 -17.07 10.01 -0.39
N SER A 321 -16.21 9.20 0.22
CA SER A 321 -16.08 9.18 1.67
C SER A 321 -15.16 10.34 2.12
N TYR A 322 -15.65 11.15 3.07
CA TYR A 322 -14.88 12.21 3.70
C TYR A 322 -14.29 11.78 5.06
N CYS A 323 -14.43 10.51 5.42
CA CYS A 323 -13.69 9.83 6.46
C CYS A 323 -13.30 8.47 5.91
N HIS A 324 -12.05 8.33 5.47
CA HIS A 324 -11.57 7.11 4.83
C HIS A 324 -10.21 6.69 5.39
N ALA A 325 -10.18 5.47 5.86
CA ALA A 325 -9.09 4.95 6.67
C ALA A 325 -7.74 4.93 5.98
N TRP A 326 -7.67 4.58 4.70
CA TRP A 326 -6.38 4.58 3.98
C TRP A 326 -5.68 5.95 3.94
N SER A 327 -6.39 7.00 4.31
CA SER A 327 -5.85 8.37 4.37
C SER A 327 -5.26 8.74 5.73
N CYS A 328 -5.34 7.85 6.73
CA CYS A 328 -4.78 8.08 8.07
C CYS A 328 -3.25 7.92 8.15
N THR A 329 -2.61 7.53 7.07
CA THR A 329 -1.19 7.14 7.03
C THR A 329 -0.16 8.20 7.44
N PRO A 330 -0.44 9.52 7.43
CA PRO A 330 0.47 10.48 8.07
C PRO A 330 0.81 10.13 9.51
N VAL A 331 -0.12 9.50 10.24
CA VAL A 331 0.11 9.03 11.62
C VAL A 331 1.29 8.06 11.69
N TYR A 332 1.36 7.12 10.76
CA TYR A 332 2.48 6.20 10.64
C TYR A 332 3.80 6.95 10.41
N PHE A 333 3.87 7.82 9.41
CA PHE A 333 5.10 8.52 9.07
C PHE A 333 5.58 9.43 10.19
N ILE A 334 4.69 10.24 10.75
CA ILE A 334 5.02 11.22 11.77
C ILE A 334 5.53 10.54 13.05
N ASN A 335 4.95 9.40 13.42
CA ASN A 335 5.29 8.71 14.67
C ASN A 335 6.42 7.69 14.53
N LYS A 336 6.59 7.07 13.38
CA LYS A 336 7.73 6.17 13.09
C LYS A 336 8.99 6.96 12.79
N TYR A 337 8.92 7.97 11.94
CA TYR A 337 10.07 8.73 11.45
C TYR A 337 10.15 10.11 12.12
N LYS A 338 10.17 10.11 13.47
CA LYS A 338 10.19 11.36 14.29
C LYS A 338 11.29 12.31 13.89
N ASP A 339 12.47 11.78 13.56
CA ASP A 339 13.62 12.58 13.14
C ASP A 339 13.43 13.35 11.84
N ILE A 340 12.49 12.89 10.98
CA ILE A 340 12.13 13.57 9.72
C ILE A 340 10.98 14.55 9.96
N PHE A 341 9.90 14.10 10.58
CA PHE A 341 8.65 14.85 10.62
C PHE A 341 8.45 15.74 11.85
N GLN A 342 9.14 15.44 12.96
CA GLN A 342 8.96 16.18 14.22
C GLN A 342 10.11 17.14 14.57
N LYS A 343 11.09 17.30 13.67
CA LYS A 343 12.21 18.26 13.84
C LYS A 343 12.01 19.52 13.03
#